data_d58fbb64547193f8c6142865ecabcfe6
#
_entry.id   d58fbb64547193f8c6142865ecabcfe6
#
_cell.length_a   1.000
_cell.length_b   1.000
_cell.length_c   1.000
_cell.angle_alpha   90.00
_cell.angle_beta   90.00
_cell.angle_gamma   90.00
#
_symmetry.space_group_name_H-M   'P 1'
#
loop_
_entity.id
_entity.type
_entity.pdbx_description
1 polymer ?
#
loop_
_entity_poly.entity_id
_entity_poly.type
_entity_poly.pdbx_seq_one_letter_code
_entity_poly.pdbx_strand_id
1 'polypeptide(L)'
;MKTYIYLFLLLLATASCSEQTAPDHSVGYLRVENIILSCDTETLPITRAVDAGLKLEIWQGSECVRSYDPGAAELSKRIVLPVGEYTLKAFTPDQTEAPDNESGTPIYSVDYPFAIVSEDVTLISVKAPQINIGVGVEYSDEFMANFTDFSVTVSSPTGRQASLAGNVTDLLYFNVPTGGTHLSYT
;
A
#
# COMPACT_ATOMS: atom_id res chain seq x y z
N MET A 1 -71.15 -22.68 -26.81
CA MET A 1 -70.44 -22.36 -25.55
C MET A 1 -69.19 -23.23 -25.25
N LYS A 2 -69.06 -24.42 -25.77
CA LYS A 2 -67.87 -25.25 -25.50
C LYS A 2 -66.60 -24.85 -26.28
N THR A 3 -66.76 -24.22 -27.42
CA THR A 3 -65.58 -23.82 -28.31
C THR A 3 -64.84 -22.61 -27.81
N TYR A 4 -65.44 -21.70 -27.06
CA TYR A 4 -64.81 -20.51 -26.52
C TYR A 4 -63.97 -20.78 -25.27
N ILE A 5 -64.26 -21.89 -24.54
CA ILE A 5 -63.50 -22.27 -23.34
C ILE A 5 -62.12 -22.78 -23.74
N TYR A 6 -62.01 -23.51 -24.86
CA TYR A 6 -60.68 -23.97 -25.33
C TYR A 6 -59.79 -22.87 -25.87
N LEU A 7 -60.41 -21.81 -26.45
CA LEU A 7 -59.64 -20.67 -26.95
C LEU A 7 -59.08 -19.82 -25.78
N PHE A 8 -59.81 -19.75 -24.67
CA PHE A 8 -59.37 -19.02 -23.50
C PHE A 8 -58.29 -19.75 -22.70
N LEU A 9 -58.29 -21.09 -22.74
CA LEU A 9 -57.24 -21.89 -22.09
C LEU A 9 -55.90 -21.89 -22.87
N LEU A 10 -55.93 -21.62 -24.18
CA LEU A 10 -54.70 -21.57 -25.00
C LEU A 10 -53.97 -20.24 -24.89
N LEU A 11 -54.62 -19.17 -24.41
CA LEU A 11 -54.00 -17.86 -24.24
C LEU A 11 -53.28 -17.69 -22.88
N LEU A 12 -53.45 -18.60 -21.93
CA LEU A 12 -52.79 -18.51 -20.63
C LEU A 12 -51.44 -19.22 -20.57
N ALA A 13 -50.97 -19.84 -21.66
CA ALA A 13 -49.71 -20.62 -21.67
C ALA A 13 -48.47 -19.86 -22.15
N THR A 14 -48.58 -18.55 -22.45
CA THR A 14 -47.44 -17.76 -23.00
C THR A 14 -46.87 -16.70 -22.08
N ALA A 15 -47.25 -16.67 -20.81
CA ALA A 15 -46.69 -15.70 -19.84
C ALA A 15 -45.87 -16.38 -18.79
N SER A 16 -44.82 -17.14 -19.19
CA SER A 16 -43.78 -17.62 -18.26
C SER A 16 -42.44 -17.75 -18.99
N CYS A 17 -42.00 -16.64 -19.58
CA CYS A 17 -40.58 -16.38 -19.66
C CYS A 17 -40.30 -15.30 -18.62
N SER A 18 -40.12 -15.70 -17.37
CA SER A 18 -39.24 -14.95 -16.49
C SER A 18 -37.85 -15.06 -17.12
N GLU A 19 -37.37 -14.03 -17.76
CA GLU A 19 -35.96 -13.81 -17.90
C GLU A 19 -35.42 -13.85 -16.45
N GLN A 20 -34.97 -15.01 -16.05
CA GLN A 20 -34.03 -15.16 -14.97
C GLN A 20 -32.77 -14.48 -15.50
N THR A 21 -32.67 -13.18 -15.27
CA THR A 21 -31.38 -12.47 -15.34
C THR A 21 -30.50 -13.28 -14.40
N ALA A 22 -29.66 -14.15 -14.96
CA ALA A 22 -28.61 -14.78 -14.20
C ALA A 22 -27.89 -13.62 -13.49
N PRO A 23 -27.67 -13.71 -12.17
CA PRO A 23 -26.89 -12.69 -11.50
C PRO A 23 -25.56 -12.62 -12.23
N ASP A 24 -25.27 -11.47 -12.83
CA ASP A 24 -24.02 -11.17 -13.49
C ASP A 24 -22.95 -11.03 -12.39
N HIS A 25 -22.59 -12.16 -11.81
CA HIS A 25 -21.55 -12.27 -10.80
C HIS A 25 -20.28 -12.80 -11.45
N SER A 26 -19.78 -12.07 -12.42
CA SER A 26 -18.41 -12.26 -12.84
C SER A 26 -17.49 -11.78 -11.72
N VAL A 27 -17.02 -12.71 -10.92
CA VAL A 27 -16.02 -12.49 -9.88
C VAL A 27 -14.72 -13.15 -10.29
N GLY A 28 -13.62 -12.57 -9.84
CA GLY A 28 -12.31 -13.18 -9.91
C GLY A 28 -11.63 -13.11 -8.55
N TYR A 29 -10.36 -13.46 -8.53
CA TYR A 29 -9.61 -13.61 -7.30
C TYR A 29 -8.33 -12.77 -7.37
N LEU A 30 -8.06 -12.04 -6.31
CA LEU A 30 -6.78 -11.37 -6.09
C LEU A 30 -5.95 -12.18 -5.09
N ARG A 31 -4.66 -12.30 -5.36
CA ARG A 31 -3.66 -12.76 -4.40
C ARG A 31 -2.46 -11.82 -4.42
N VAL A 32 -2.22 -11.14 -3.31
CA VAL A 32 -1.00 -10.36 -3.10
C VAL A 32 0.07 -11.31 -2.59
N GLU A 33 1.08 -11.59 -3.43
CA GLU A 33 2.13 -12.56 -3.08
C GLU A 33 3.23 -11.91 -2.25
N ASN A 34 3.77 -10.80 -2.75
CA ASN A 34 4.90 -10.14 -2.13
C ASN A 34 4.74 -8.62 -2.17
N ILE A 35 5.30 -7.97 -1.14
CA ILE A 35 5.59 -6.54 -1.15
C ILE A 35 7.09 -6.39 -0.96
N ILE A 36 7.73 -5.70 -1.89
CA ILE A 36 9.16 -5.43 -1.87
C ILE A 36 9.33 -3.99 -1.38
N LEU A 37 9.86 -3.82 -0.18
CA LEU A 37 10.25 -2.51 0.33
C LEU A 37 11.54 -2.07 -0.36
N SER A 38 11.65 -0.83 -0.75
CA SER A 38 12.86 -0.32 -1.40
C SER A 38 13.15 1.13 -1.01
N CYS A 39 14.43 1.45 -0.90
CA CYS A 39 14.93 2.82 -0.86
C CYS A 39 15.86 3.06 -2.07
N ASP A 40 16.24 4.30 -2.32
CA ASP A 40 17.05 4.65 -3.50
C ASP A 40 18.43 3.99 -3.52
N THR A 41 18.97 3.66 -2.36
CA THR A 41 20.32 3.09 -2.21
C THR A 41 20.32 1.57 -2.07
N GLU A 42 19.22 0.96 -1.60
CA GLU A 42 19.15 -0.47 -1.33
C GLU A 42 17.80 -1.06 -1.67
N THR A 43 17.79 -2.30 -2.15
CA THR A 43 16.58 -3.11 -2.23
C THR A 43 16.55 -4.00 -1.00
N LEU A 44 15.55 -3.79 -0.15
CA LEU A 44 15.36 -4.61 1.03
C LEU A 44 14.88 -6.02 0.66
N PRO A 45 15.01 -7.01 1.56
CA PRO A 45 14.58 -8.37 1.30
C PRO A 45 13.12 -8.44 0.86
N ILE A 46 12.79 -9.40 -0.01
CA ILE A 46 11.41 -9.67 -0.42
C ILE A 46 10.64 -10.16 0.81
N THR A 47 9.57 -9.47 1.13
CA THR A 47 8.71 -9.76 2.28
C THR A 47 7.33 -10.17 1.80
N ARG A 48 6.70 -11.15 2.44
CA ARG A 48 5.30 -11.51 2.18
C ARG A 48 4.40 -10.32 2.50
N ALA A 49 3.31 -10.16 1.76
CA ALA A 49 2.37 -9.05 1.96
C ALA A 49 1.91 -8.92 3.42
N VAL A 50 1.63 -10.04 4.08
CA VAL A 50 1.21 -10.09 5.49
C VAL A 50 2.30 -9.65 6.47
N ASP A 51 3.57 -9.82 6.11
CA ASP A 51 4.72 -9.55 6.99
C ASP A 51 5.38 -8.19 6.71
N ALA A 52 4.90 -7.46 5.69
CA ALA A 52 5.50 -6.20 5.27
C ALA A 52 5.26 -5.02 6.25
N GLY A 53 4.38 -5.19 7.24
CA GLY A 53 4.04 -4.12 8.19
C GLY A 53 3.25 -2.96 7.58
N LEU A 54 2.76 -3.10 6.35
CA LEU A 54 1.99 -2.09 5.65
C LEU A 54 0.49 -2.32 5.80
N LYS A 55 -0.26 -1.23 5.82
CA LYS A 55 -1.70 -1.24 5.59
C LYS A 55 -1.96 -1.40 4.10
N LEU A 56 -2.91 -2.25 3.73
CA LEU A 56 -3.33 -2.48 2.36
C LEU A 56 -4.78 -2.07 2.18
N GLU A 57 -5.04 -1.30 1.14
CA GLU A 57 -6.39 -0.91 0.75
C GLU A 57 -6.61 -1.21 -0.73
N ILE A 58 -7.78 -1.77 -1.06
CA ILE A 58 -8.20 -2.02 -2.44
C ILE A 58 -9.27 -0.99 -2.78
N TRP A 59 -9.01 -0.22 -3.80
CA TRP A 59 -9.88 0.85 -4.27
C TRP A 59 -10.45 0.55 -5.64
N GLN A 60 -11.73 0.87 -5.83
CA GLN A 60 -12.37 0.89 -7.13
C GLN A 60 -12.81 2.33 -7.43
N GLY A 61 -12.12 3.00 -8.34
CA GLY A 61 -12.28 4.43 -8.52
C GLY A 61 -11.97 5.21 -7.25
N SER A 62 -12.98 5.88 -6.67
CA SER A 62 -12.87 6.65 -5.43
C SER A 62 -13.34 5.91 -4.17
N GLU A 63 -13.77 4.66 -4.29
CA GLU A 63 -14.31 3.88 -3.18
C GLU A 63 -13.29 2.86 -2.67
N CYS A 64 -13.05 2.83 -1.35
CA CYS A 64 -12.27 1.80 -0.70
C CYS A 64 -13.16 0.56 -0.46
N VAL A 65 -13.00 -0.46 -1.29
CA VAL A 65 -13.82 -1.68 -1.24
C VAL A 65 -13.30 -2.71 -0.23
N ARG A 66 -12.02 -2.66 0.12
CA ARG A 66 -11.39 -3.50 1.16
C ARG A 66 -10.27 -2.75 1.85
N SER A 67 -10.10 -3.01 3.14
CA SER A 67 -8.98 -2.47 3.93
C SER A 67 -8.46 -3.55 4.87
N TYR A 68 -7.15 -3.67 4.97
CA TYR A 68 -6.43 -4.66 5.76
C TYR A 68 -5.34 -3.99 6.58
N ASP A 69 -5.40 -4.19 7.88
CA ASP A 69 -4.34 -3.72 8.77
C ASP A 69 -3.06 -4.58 8.63
N PRO A 70 -1.90 -4.08 9.03
CA PRO A 70 -0.66 -4.84 9.02
C PRO A 70 -0.81 -6.20 9.73
N GLY A 71 -0.35 -7.25 9.07
CA GLY A 71 -0.41 -8.61 9.63
C GLY A 71 -1.78 -9.30 9.50
N ALA A 72 -2.74 -8.72 8.78
CA ALA A 72 -4.05 -9.33 8.59
C ALA A 72 -3.93 -10.71 7.90
N ALA A 73 -4.45 -11.75 8.56
CA ALA A 73 -4.36 -13.14 8.07
C ALA A 73 -5.07 -13.36 6.73
N GLU A 74 -6.02 -12.51 6.40
CA GLU A 74 -6.78 -12.52 5.14
C GLU A 74 -5.88 -12.27 3.93
N LEU A 75 -4.78 -11.52 4.09
CA LEU A 75 -3.81 -11.23 3.03
C LEU A 75 -3.07 -12.49 2.54
N SER A 76 -3.02 -13.55 3.33
CA SER A 76 -2.48 -14.84 2.92
C SER A 76 -3.44 -15.67 2.05
N LYS A 77 -4.70 -15.22 1.91
CA LYS A 77 -5.77 -15.94 1.21
C LYS A 77 -6.09 -15.26 -0.12
N ARG A 78 -6.93 -15.91 -0.91
CA ARG A 78 -7.52 -15.30 -2.09
C ARG A 78 -8.62 -14.31 -1.69
N ILE A 79 -8.55 -13.10 -2.20
CA ILE A 79 -9.55 -12.05 -2.01
C ILE A 79 -10.50 -12.11 -3.20
N VAL A 80 -11.79 -12.31 -2.94
CA VAL A 80 -12.82 -12.32 -3.99
C VAL A 80 -13.23 -10.90 -4.28
N LEU A 81 -13.19 -10.50 -5.56
CA LEU A 81 -13.59 -9.18 -6.05
C LEU A 81 -14.44 -9.33 -7.32
N PRO A 82 -15.42 -8.45 -7.57
CA PRO A 82 -16.06 -8.33 -8.86
C PRO A 82 -15.05 -8.07 -9.98
N VAL A 83 -15.38 -8.44 -11.21
CA VAL A 83 -14.58 -8.10 -12.39
C VAL A 83 -14.51 -6.57 -12.53
N GLY A 84 -13.31 -6.04 -12.78
CA GLY A 84 -13.12 -4.60 -12.93
C GLY A 84 -11.70 -4.15 -12.71
N GLU A 85 -11.51 -2.85 -12.82
CA GLU A 85 -10.23 -2.16 -12.57
C GLU A 85 -10.16 -1.70 -11.13
N TYR A 86 -9.00 -1.87 -10.52
CA TYR A 86 -8.73 -1.56 -9.12
C TYR A 86 -7.37 -0.91 -8.94
N THR A 87 -7.18 -0.32 -7.78
CA THR A 87 -5.87 0.14 -7.29
C THR A 87 -5.61 -0.47 -5.92
N LEU A 88 -4.51 -1.18 -5.77
CA LEU A 88 -3.97 -1.54 -4.46
C LEU A 88 -3.14 -0.36 -3.95
N LYS A 89 -3.48 0.15 -2.77
CA LYS A 89 -2.64 1.06 -2.01
C LYS A 89 -1.99 0.30 -0.87
N ALA A 90 -0.66 0.33 -0.83
CA ALA A 90 0.10 -0.25 0.27
C ALA A 90 0.96 0.84 0.90
N PHE A 91 0.79 1.07 2.20
CA PHE A 91 1.44 2.19 2.86
C PHE A 91 1.71 1.94 4.34
N THR A 92 2.72 2.62 4.87
CA THR A 92 2.99 2.68 6.32
C THR A 92 1.80 3.36 7.02
N PRO A 93 1.17 2.74 8.04
CA PRO A 93 -0.04 3.29 8.67
C PRO A 93 0.17 4.65 9.30
N ASP A 94 1.30 4.83 10.00
CA ASP A 94 1.69 6.12 10.58
C ASP A 94 2.75 6.78 9.70
N GLN A 95 2.36 7.89 9.07
CA GLN A 95 3.23 8.71 8.23
C GLN A 95 3.56 10.05 8.88
N THR A 96 3.29 10.17 10.17
CA THR A 96 3.59 11.39 10.93
C THR A 96 5.10 11.57 11.04
N GLU A 97 5.57 12.79 10.87
CA GLU A 97 6.97 13.13 11.11
C GLU A 97 7.30 12.95 12.60
N ALA A 98 8.41 12.29 12.87
CA ALA A 98 8.86 12.09 14.24
C ALA A 98 9.14 13.44 14.94
N PRO A 99 8.97 13.53 16.27
CA PRO A 99 9.35 14.70 17.04
C PRO A 99 10.84 15.03 16.95
N ASP A 100 11.21 16.21 17.45
CA ASP A 100 12.62 16.61 17.57
C ASP A 100 13.42 15.59 18.40
N ASN A 101 14.65 15.33 17.96
CA ASN A 101 15.61 14.42 18.57
C ASN A 101 15.18 12.93 18.62
N GLU A 102 14.13 12.54 17.91
CA GLU A 102 13.80 11.14 17.67
C GLU A 102 14.31 10.70 16.29
N SER A 103 14.70 9.44 16.13
CA SER A 103 15.19 8.94 14.84
C SER A 103 14.12 8.90 13.78
N GLY A 104 12.88 8.64 14.15
CA GLY A 104 11.80 8.34 13.21
C GLY A 104 11.94 6.94 12.62
N THR A 105 11.13 6.66 11.60
CA THR A 105 11.11 5.37 10.91
C THR A 105 10.99 5.57 9.39
N PRO A 106 11.42 4.60 8.58
CA PRO A 106 11.17 4.65 7.14
C PRO A 106 9.68 4.55 6.85
N ILE A 107 9.20 5.38 5.93
CA ILE A 107 7.81 5.41 5.46
C ILE A 107 7.76 4.94 4.04
N TYR A 108 6.90 3.96 3.75
CA TYR A 108 6.72 3.37 2.43
C TYR A 108 5.32 3.66 1.91
N SER A 109 5.17 3.88 0.61
CA SER A 109 3.86 4.03 -0.02
C SER A 109 3.91 3.68 -1.50
N VAL A 110 2.84 3.03 -1.99
CA VAL A 110 2.66 2.73 -3.41
C VAL A 110 1.19 2.62 -3.75
N ASP A 111 0.83 3.13 -4.92
CA ASP A 111 -0.43 2.90 -5.59
C ASP A 111 -0.16 1.99 -6.81
N TYR A 112 -0.77 0.80 -6.83
CA TYR A 112 -0.56 -0.21 -7.86
C TYR A 112 -1.87 -0.56 -8.57
N PRO A 113 -2.06 -0.16 -9.83
CA PRO A 113 -3.24 -0.50 -10.61
C PRO A 113 -3.22 -1.97 -11.04
N PHE A 114 -4.40 -2.62 -11.00
CA PHE A 114 -4.58 -3.99 -11.48
C PHE A 114 -6.02 -4.22 -11.93
N ALA A 115 -6.22 -5.32 -12.68
CA ALA A 115 -7.54 -5.73 -13.14
C ALA A 115 -7.92 -7.10 -12.58
N ILE A 116 -9.19 -7.29 -12.27
CA ILE A 116 -9.77 -8.59 -11.94
C ILE A 116 -10.52 -9.12 -13.16
N VAL A 117 -10.17 -10.33 -13.57
CA VAL A 117 -10.80 -11.07 -14.68
C VAL A 117 -11.68 -12.19 -14.11
N SER A 118 -12.79 -12.47 -14.80
CA SER A 118 -13.77 -13.48 -14.37
C SER A 118 -13.10 -14.85 -14.20
N GLU A 119 -13.37 -15.49 -13.08
CA GLU A 119 -12.93 -16.86 -12.76
C GLU A 119 -11.41 -17.07 -12.71
N ASP A 120 -10.61 -16.01 -12.87
CA ASP A 120 -9.16 -16.06 -12.88
C ASP A 120 -8.57 -15.58 -11.55
N VAL A 121 -7.27 -15.89 -11.34
CA VAL A 121 -6.49 -15.48 -10.18
C VAL A 121 -5.45 -14.44 -10.61
N THR A 122 -5.72 -13.18 -10.29
CA THR A 122 -4.74 -12.11 -10.47
C THR A 122 -3.70 -12.19 -9.35
N LEU A 123 -2.45 -12.47 -9.73
CA LEU A 123 -1.29 -12.50 -8.83
C LEU A 123 -0.56 -11.16 -8.92
N ILE A 124 -0.32 -10.51 -7.79
CA ILE A 124 0.43 -9.26 -7.77
C ILE A 124 1.60 -9.33 -6.80
N SER A 125 2.73 -8.77 -7.24
CA SER A 125 3.90 -8.47 -6.43
C SER A 125 4.20 -6.99 -6.59
N VAL A 126 4.30 -6.26 -5.49
CA VAL A 126 4.35 -4.80 -5.50
C VAL A 126 5.66 -4.32 -4.91
N LYS A 127 6.27 -3.32 -5.55
CA LYS A 127 7.43 -2.61 -5.02
C LYS A 127 6.96 -1.32 -4.36
N ALA A 128 7.08 -1.23 -3.03
CA ALA A 128 6.75 -0.03 -2.26
C ALA A 128 8.03 0.77 -1.96
N PRO A 129 8.23 1.92 -2.63
CA PRO A 129 9.36 2.79 -2.36
C PRO A 129 9.22 3.47 -1.01
N GLN A 130 10.36 3.77 -0.39
CA GLN A 130 10.43 4.69 0.73
C GLN A 130 10.11 6.11 0.22
N ILE A 131 9.25 6.82 0.94
CA ILE A 131 8.79 8.17 0.56
C ILE A 131 9.31 9.28 1.47
N ASN A 132 10.00 8.94 2.55
CA ASN A 132 10.73 9.87 3.40
C ASN A 132 12.25 9.69 3.23
N ILE A 133 13.04 10.59 3.80
CA ILE A 133 14.49 10.62 3.64
C ILE A 133 15.16 10.07 4.88
N GLY A 134 16.00 9.04 4.72
CA GLY A 134 16.94 8.59 5.75
C GLY A 134 18.25 9.34 5.61
N VAL A 135 18.75 9.92 6.71
CA VAL A 135 20.03 10.63 6.80
C VAL A 135 20.91 9.92 7.80
N GLY A 136 22.06 9.47 7.34
CA GLY A 136 23.14 8.96 8.19
C GLY A 136 24.40 9.80 8.01
N VAL A 137 25.29 9.75 8.97
CA VAL A 137 26.59 10.41 8.91
C VAL A 137 27.67 9.37 9.08
N GLU A 138 28.61 9.37 8.16
CA GLU A 138 29.81 8.52 8.23
C GLU A 138 31.03 9.43 8.46
N TYR A 139 31.81 9.08 9.45
CA TYR A 139 33.05 9.83 9.82
C TYR A 139 34.27 9.06 9.37
N SER A 140 35.24 9.78 8.81
CA SER A 140 36.52 9.16 8.45
C SER A 140 37.32 8.76 9.72
N ASP A 141 38.21 7.76 9.59
CA ASP A 141 39.11 7.34 10.65
C ASP A 141 39.99 8.49 11.15
N GLU A 142 40.40 9.40 10.25
CA GLU A 142 41.21 10.56 10.60
C GLU A 142 40.42 11.55 11.46
N PHE A 143 39.10 11.77 11.15
CA PHE A 143 38.24 12.59 11.98
C PHE A 143 38.08 11.99 13.38
N MET A 144 37.78 10.71 13.45
CA MET A 144 37.58 9.98 14.71
C MET A 144 38.84 9.92 15.59
N ALA A 145 40.05 9.95 14.99
CA ALA A 145 41.30 10.01 15.71
C ALA A 145 41.59 11.38 16.35
N ASN A 146 41.01 12.45 15.83
CA ASN A 146 41.29 13.81 16.26
C ASN A 146 40.17 14.47 17.07
N PHE A 147 38.93 13.95 17.01
CA PHE A 147 37.78 14.51 17.69
C PHE A 147 37.04 13.45 18.50
N THR A 148 36.72 13.77 19.75
CA THR A 148 36.07 12.84 20.70
C THR A 148 34.65 13.28 21.05
N ASP A 149 34.40 14.59 21.01
CA ASP A 149 33.08 15.19 21.35
C ASP A 149 32.55 15.99 20.16
N PHE A 150 31.66 15.37 19.44
CA PHE A 150 31.03 16.01 18.27
C PHE A 150 29.58 15.54 18.13
N SER A 151 28.79 16.33 17.44
CA SER A 151 27.43 15.99 17.05
C SER A 151 27.10 16.67 15.73
N VAL A 152 26.22 16.03 14.96
CA VAL A 152 25.63 16.66 13.78
C VAL A 152 24.14 16.82 14.00
N THR A 153 23.64 18.05 13.85
CA THR A 153 22.23 18.36 13.88
C THR A 153 21.72 18.53 12.45
N VAL A 154 20.71 17.75 12.09
CA VAL A 154 20.01 17.85 10.82
C VAL A 154 18.69 18.56 11.05
N SER A 155 18.38 19.53 10.19
CA SER A 155 17.15 20.32 10.27
C SER A 155 16.37 20.18 8.95
N SER A 156 15.07 19.99 9.05
CA SER A 156 14.16 20.00 7.91
C SER A 156 13.56 21.40 7.67
N PRO A 157 13.05 21.68 6.47
CA PRO A 157 12.35 22.93 6.18
C PRO A 157 11.06 23.11 6.99
N THR A 158 10.49 22.05 7.54
CA THR A 158 9.33 22.07 8.44
C THR A 158 9.68 22.55 9.85
N GLY A 159 10.98 22.68 10.15
CA GLY A 159 11.49 23.10 11.44
C GLY A 159 11.87 21.96 12.39
N ARG A 160 11.62 20.69 12.01
CA ARG A 160 12.07 19.55 12.80
C ARG A 160 13.60 19.48 12.81
N GLN A 161 14.16 19.17 13.98
CA GLN A 161 15.58 18.99 14.21
C GLN A 161 15.85 17.67 14.91
N ALA A 162 16.92 16.99 14.51
CA ALA A 162 17.40 15.80 15.20
C ALA A 162 18.93 15.71 15.12
N SER A 163 19.54 15.23 16.19
CA SER A 163 21.00 15.20 16.33
C SER A 163 21.53 13.77 16.44
N LEU A 164 22.64 13.52 15.77
CA LEU A 164 23.47 12.34 15.92
C LEU A 164 24.72 12.74 16.70
N ALA A 165 24.92 12.15 17.87
CA ALA A 165 26.09 12.43 18.73
C ALA A 165 27.12 11.31 18.58
N GLY A 166 28.39 11.68 18.53
CA GLY A 166 29.48 10.72 18.43
C GLY A 166 29.45 9.90 17.15
N ASN A 167 29.84 8.63 17.25
CA ASN A 167 29.92 7.67 16.15
C ASN A 167 28.66 6.82 15.97
N VAL A 168 27.48 7.38 16.27
CA VAL A 168 26.21 6.69 16.11
C VAL A 168 25.94 6.50 14.61
N THR A 169 25.67 5.26 14.22
CA THR A 169 25.36 4.87 12.82
C THR A 169 23.87 4.82 12.53
N ASP A 170 23.03 5.29 13.45
CA ASP A 170 21.60 5.31 13.28
C ASP A 170 21.18 6.29 12.16
N LEU A 171 20.08 5.98 11.49
CA LEU A 171 19.49 6.87 10.50
C LEU A 171 18.45 7.76 11.15
N LEU A 172 18.46 9.03 10.75
CA LEU A 172 17.40 9.99 11.05
C LEU A 172 16.45 10.07 9.86
N TYR A 173 15.14 9.89 10.08
CA TYR A 173 14.14 9.93 9.01
C TYR A 173 13.35 11.23 9.05
N PHE A 174 13.30 11.93 7.91
CA PHE A 174 12.61 13.20 7.73
C PHE A 174 11.57 13.08 6.62
N ASN A 175 10.38 13.63 6.85
CA ASN A 175 9.37 13.68 5.80
C ASN A 175 9.80 14.65 4.69
N VAL A 176 9.41 14.34 3.45
CA VAL A 176 9.68 15.19 2.29
C VAL A 176 8.55 16.20 2.17
N PRO A 177 8.80 17.51 2.37
CA PRO A 177 7.76 18.50 2.20
C PRO A 177 7.37 18.64 0.72
N THR A 178 6.11 19.02 0.49
CA THR A 178 5.61 19.30 -0.85
C THR A 178 6.41 20.46 -1.47
N GLY A 179 7.12 20.21 -2.56
CA GLY A 179 7.92 21.24 -3.26
C GLY A 179 9.43 21.04 -3.20
N GLY A 180 9.88 19.94 -2.62
CA GLY A 180 11.30 19.57 -2.59
C GLY A 180 11.93 19.69 -1.22
N THR A 181 13.10 19.09 -1.06
CA THR A 181 13.76 18.94 0.22
C THR A 181 15.11 19.61 0.21
N HIS A 182 15.31 20.53 1.14
CA HIS A 182 16.64 20.96 1.52
C HIS A 182 16.80 20.64 3.01
N LEU A 183 17.62 19.65 3.33
CA LEU A 183 18.08 19.44 4.68
C LEU A 183 19.30 20.32 4.92
N SER A 184 19.38 20.99 6.07
CA SER A 184 20.58 21.70 6.53
C SER A 184 21.23 20.96 7.67
N TYR A 185 22.53 21.09 7.79
CA TYR A 185 23.31 20.48 8.88
C TYR A 185 24.29 21.49 9.47
N THR A 186 24.53 21.36 10.73
CA THR A 186 25.54 22.14 11.49
C THR A 186 26.33 21.25 12.42
#